data_4b0393ebb4c382a316f0a47199db7af6
#
_entry.id   4b0393ebb4c382a316f0a47199db7af6
#
_cell.length_a   1.000
_cell.length_b   1.000
_cell.length_c   1.000
_cell.angle_alpha   90.00
_cell.angle_beta   90.00
_cell.angle_gamma   90.00
#
_symmetry.space_group_name_H-M   'P 1'
#
loop_
_entity.id
_entity.type
_entity.pdbx_description
1 polymer ?
#
loop_
_entity_poly.entity_id
_entity_poly.type
_entity_poly.pdbx_seq_one_letter_code
_entity_poly.pdbx_strand_id
1 'polypeptide(L)'
;ATPIPRSLNLALSKVRDISIISSPPPGRKTVETIVSRYSNALIKEAIEREFHRSGQSFYLLNSVSNLNFKAEEIKKILPDAIVSTAHGQMSPKDLKEIMIKFHNKEIDILVCTTIIESGLDIPNANTLIVESAENFGLSQLHQIRGRVGRSKRQAYAYFLTTQDKNLSKNAVSRIDALKFGDSLNSGFNLAMRDLEIRGAGELLGEKQSGIIDFVGLTLFTSLIDKSIKLLKGNLETSLDEIEIKLGVNGYITEESIPQPEVRLSLYKKMTSFKEEKDLFELKKELEDRFGRLPEETENLIKVARIRILSSKLSINKILSEQDRIFLFLNSKSPLKPKDSNLEKIFLNYSTKEVDKIDFVLDKLVSFNEQNKS
;
A
#
# COMPACT_ATOMS: atom_id res chain seq x y z
N ALA A 1 5.37 5.61 -15.21
CA ALA A 1 5.83 6.52 -14.15
C ALA A 1 6.10 5.71 -12.89
N THR A 2 7.10 6.10 -12.13
CA THR A 2 7.53 5.39 -10.93
C THR A 2 6.55 5.67 -9.80
N PRO A 3 5.95 4.66 -9.18
CA PRO A 3 5.25 4.85 -7.94
C PRO A 3 6.27 5.16 -6.84
N ILE A 4 6.26 6.40 -6.34
CA ILE A 4 7.10 6.80 -5.22
C ILE A 4 6.19 6.88 -4.00
N PRO A 5 6.28 5.95 -3.03
CA PRO A 5 5.39 5.91 -1.87
C PRO A 5 5.35 7.24 -1.10
N ARG A 6 6.51 7.92 -1.00
CA ARG A 6 6.63 9.22 -0.33
C ARG A 6 5.87 10.34 -1.06
N SER A 7 5.96 10.40 -2.40
CA SER A 7 5.21 11.39 -3.19
C SER A 7 3.72 11.11 -3.19
N LEU A 8 3.33 9.84 -3.20
CA LEU A 8 1.93 9.41 -3.08
C LEU A 8 1.35 9.81 -1.73
N ASN A 9 2.10 9.63 -0.65
CA ASN A 9 1.67 10.03 0.70
C ASN A 9 1.45 11.56 0.78
N LEU A 10 2.37 12.37 0.23
CA LEU A 10 2.21 13.82 0.16
C LEU A 10 1.00 14.26 -0.69
N ALA A 11 0.67 13.50 -1.73
CA ALA A 11 -0.50 13.77 -2.56
C ALA A 11 -1.82 13.35 -1.87
N LEU A 12 -1.82 12.20 -1.19
CA LEU A 12 -2.97 11.74 -0.38
C LEU A 12 -3.28 12.70 0.78
N SER A 13 -2.25 13.33 1.34
CA SER A 13 -2.36 14.35 2.38
C SER A 13 -2.72 15.75 1.83
N LYS A 14 -3.10 15.86 0.56
CA LYS A 14 -3.42 17.13 -0.12
C LYS A 14 -2.31 18.21 -0.02
N VAL A 15 -1.07 17.81 0.22
CA VAL A 15 0.10 18.69 0.20
C VAL A 15 0.52 19.00 -1.23
N ARG A 16 0.26 18.07 -2.15
CA ARG A 16 0.50 18.21 -3.59
C ARG A 16 -0.70 17.71 -4.40
N ASP A 17 -0.93 18.39 -5.51
CA ASP A 17 -1.90 17.91 -6.49
C ASP A 17 -1.39 16.67 -7.19
N ILE A 18 -2.32 15.78 -7.54
CA ILE A 18 -2.03 14.52 -8.22
C ILE A 18 -2.86 14.44 -9.51
N SER A 19 -2.19 14.08 -10.60
CA SER A 19 -2.86 13.73 -11.85
C SER A 19 -2.56 12.29 -12.19
N ILE A 20 -3.59 11.50 -12.46
CA ILE A 20 -3.47 10.08 -12.78
C ILE A 20 -3.60 9.89 -14.27
N ILE A 21 -2.57 9.31 -14.91
CA ILE A 21 -2.60 8.89 -16.31
C ILE A 21 -3.05 7.44 -16.34
N SER A 22 -4.33 7.22 -16.65
CA SER A 22 -4.97 5.90 -16.61
C SER A 22 -5.04 5.18 -17.96
N SER A 23 -4.88 5.90 -19.07
CA SER A 23 -4.99 5.33 -20.43
C SER A 23 -3.62 5.04 -21.02
N PRO A 24 -3.38 3.80 -21.53
CA PRO A 24 -2.15 3.47 -22.23
C PRO A 24 -2.11 4.11 -23.62
N PRO A 25 -0.91 4.27 -24.18
CA PRO A 25 -0.76 4.52 -25.60
C PRO A 25 -1.40 3.39 -26.43
N PRO A 26 -2.04 3.69 -27.56
CA PRO A 26 -2.65 2.69 -28.42
C PRO A 26 -1.61 1.68 -28.93
N GLY A 27 -1.97 0.39 -28.93
CA GLY A 27 -1.13 -0.70 -29.44
C GLY A 27 -0.04 -1.21 -28.49
N ARG A 28 0.05 -0.70 -27.26
CA ARG A 28 0.97 -1.22 -26.23
C ARG A 28 0.41 -2.50 -25.63
N LYS A 29 1.22 -3.57 -25.65
CA LYS A 29 0.89 -4.81 -24.93
C LYS A 29 1.37 -4.74 -23.49
N THR A 30 0.64 -5.38 -22.60
CA THR A 30 1.08 -5.56 -21.20
C THR A 30 2.29 -6.48 -21.13
N VAL A 31 3.20 -6.21 -20.20
CA VAL A 31 4.36 -7.08 -19.96
C VAL A 31 3.88 -8.31 -19.18
N GLU A 32 4.02 -9.49 -19.77
CA GLU A 32 3.69 -10.74 -19.10
C GLU A 32 4.68 -10.98 -17.97
N THR A 33 4.15 -11.07 -16.74
CA THR A 33 4.95 -11.16 -15.52
C THR A 33 4.95 -12.59 -14.99
N ILE A 34 6.12 -13.22 -14.97
CA ILE A 34 6.32 -14.60 -14.53
C ILE A 34 7.15 -14.58 -13.25
N VAL A 35 6.59 -15.12 -12.18
CA VAL A 35 7.28 -15.30 -10.90
C VAL A 35 7.52 -16.80 -10.70
N SER A 36 8.77 -17.19 -10.55
CA SER A 36 9.16 -18.58 -10.40
C SER A 36 10.38 -18.73 -9.49
N ARG A 37 10.64 -19.95 -9.04
CA ARG A 37 11.94 -20.29 -8.46
C ARG A 37 13.00 -20.30 -9.54
N TYR A 38 14.24 -20.02 -9.13
CA TYR A 38 15.40 -20.07 -10.01
C TYR A 38 15.49 -21.45 -10.72
N SER A 39 15.58 -21.41 -12.04
CA SER A 39 15.71 -22.61 -12.88
C SER A 39 16.51 -22.29 -14.13
N ASN A 40 17.62 -23.02 -14.34
CA ASN A 40 18.43 -22.89 -15.54
C ASN A 40 17.64 -23.21 -16.82
N ALA A 41 16.70 -24.16 -16.75
CA ALA A 41 15.84 -24.50 -17.87
C ALA A 41 14.93 -23.32 -18.27
N LEU A 42 14.32 -22.65 -17.30
CA LEU A 42 13.46 -21.48 -17.55
C LEU A 42 14.26 -20.29 -18.09
N ILE A 43 15.46 -20.06 -17.55
CA ILE A 43 16.38 -19.01 -18.03
C ILE A 43 16.74 -19.28 -19.50
N LYS A 44 17.14 -20.51 -19.81
CA LYS A 44 17.48 -20.93 -21.17
C LYS A 44 16.31 -20.70 -22.13
N GLU A 45 15.12 -21.19 -21.79
CA GLU A 45 13.92 -21.00 -22.60
C GLU A 45 13.61 -19.51 -22.84
N ALA A 46 13.69 -18.70 -21.80
CA ALA A 46 13.40 -17.27 -21.89
C ALA A 46 14.39 -16.54 -22.83
N ILE A 47 15.68 -16.85 -22.72
CA ILE A 47 16.72 -16.23 -23.53
C ILE A 47 16.67 -16.73 -24.98
N GLU A 48 16.54 -18.05 -25.21
CA GLU A 48 16.42 -18.64 -26.54
C GLU A 48 15.21 -18.09 -27.30
N ARG A 49 14.05 -17.99 -26.62
CA ARG A 49 12.85 -17.42 -27.21
C ARG A 49 13.05 -15.97 -27.67
N GLU A 50 13.76 -15.14 -26.89
CA GLU A 50 14.05 -13.77 -27.27
C GLU A 50 15.05 -13.68 -28.42
N PHE A 51 16.10 -14.49 -28.35
CA PHE A 51 17.15 -14.56 -29.37
C PHE A 51 16.59 -14.98 -30.73
N HIS A 52 15.78 -16.05 -30.80
CA HIS A 52 15.17 -16.53 -32.04
C HIS A 52 14.24 -15.51 -32.73
N ARG A 53 13.65 -14.60 -31.96
CA ARG A 53 12.84 -13.52 -32.53
C ARG A 53 13.64 -12.23 -32.78
N SER A 54 14.98 -12.30 -32.76
CA SER A 54 15.91 -11.16 -32.92
C SER A 54 15.62 -10.01 -31.96
N GLY A 55 15.23 -10.35 -30.73
CA GLY A 55 15.05 -9.41 -29.62
C GLY A 55 16.26 -9.39 -28.71
N GLN A 56 16.23 -8.52 -27.70
CA GLN A 56 17.30 -8.36 -26.74
C GLN A 56 16.79 -8.63 -25.32
N SER A 57 17.68 -9.11 -24.45
CA SER A 57 17.33 -9.46 -23.07
C SER A 57 18.17 -8.68 -22.06
N PHE A 58 17.51 -8.23 -21.00
CA PHE A 58 18.21 -7.82 -19.76
C PHE A 58 18.25 -8.99 -18.80
N TYR A 59 19.42 -9.21 -18.21
CA TYR A 59 19.61 -10.12 -17.09
C TYR A 59 20.13 -9.36 -15.89
N LEU A 60 19.34 -9.26 -14.83
CA LEU A 60 19.59 -8.42 -13.68
C LEU A 60 20.04 -9.21 -12.46
N LEU A 61 21.11 -8.76 -11.83
CA LEU A 61 21.68 -9.27 -10.59
C LEU A 61 21.82 -8.15 -9.57
N ASN A 62 21.77 -8.49 -8.29
CA ASN A 62 22.01 -7.52 -7.20
C ASN A 62 23.50 -7.45 -6.78
N SER A 63 24.39 -8.21 -7.40
CA SER A 63 25.82 -8.28 -7.04
C SER A 63 26.72 -8.02 -8.24
N VAL A 64 27.60 -7.02 -8.11
CA VAL A 64 28.58 -6.69 -9.15
C VAL A 64 29.62 -7.83 -9.32
N SER A 65 30.02 -8.47 -8.21
CA SER A 65 31.03 -9.54 -8.23
C SER A 65 30.61 -10.77 -9.05
N ASN A 66 29.30 -11.02 -9.17
CA ASN A 66 28.78 -12.20 -9.85
C ASN A 66 28.44 -11.96 -11.33
N LEU A 67 28.53 -10.71 -11.82
CA LEU A 67 28.13 -10.38 -13.20
C LEU A 67 28.91 -11.14 -14.25
N ASN A 68 30.25 -11.15 -14.14
CA ASN A 68 31.09 -11.82 -15.13
C ASN A 68 30.91 -13.34 -15.11
N PHE A 69 30.76 -13.92 -13.92
CA PHE A 69 30.46 -15.34 -13.79
C PHE A 69 29.16 -15.70 -14.47
N LYS A 70 28.12 -14.91 -14.24
CA LYS A 70 26.79 -15.11 -14.85
C LYS A 70 26.82 -14.91 -16.37
N ALA A 71 27.56 -13.92 -16.86
CA ALA A 71 27.73 -13.71 -18.29
C ALA A 71 28.37 -14.91 -18.99
N GLU A 72 29.39 -15.51 -18.37
CA GLU A 72 30.05 -16.73 -18.89
C GLU A 72 29.09 -17.96 -18.80
N GLU A 73 28.28 -18.05 -17.76
CA GLU A 73 27.24 -19.09 -17.65
C GLU A 73 26.21 -18.97 -18.79
N ILE A 74 25.73 -17.76 -19.07
CA ILE A 74 24.78 -17.48 -20.14
C ILE A 74 25.40 -17.77 -21.52
N LYS A 75 26.68 -17.41 -21.75
CA LYS A 75 27.39 -17.77 -23.00
C LYS A 75 27.47 -19.27 -23.22
N LYS A 76 27.63 -20.07 -22.15
CA LYS A 76 27.61 -21.54 -22.27
C LYS A 76 26.22 -22.06 -22.65
N ILE A 77 25.16 -21.40 -22.20
CA ILE A 77 23.79 -21.77 -22.53
C ILE A 77 23.47 -21.42 -24.00
N LEU A 78 23.94 -20.25 -24.47
CA LEU A 78 23.68 -19.75 -25.83
C LEU A 78 24.99 -19.20 -26.43
N PRO A 79 25.85 -20.07 -27.03
CA PRO A 79 27.17 -19.69 -27.52
C PRO A 79 27.15 -18.64 -28.64
N ASP A 80 26.07 -18.58 -29.43
CA ASP A 80 25.96 -17.68 -30.55
C ASP A 80 25.52 -16.26 -30.12
N ALA A 81 25.09 -16.06 -28.88
CA ALA A 81 24.65 -14.77 -28.42
C ALA A 81 25.81 -13.89 -27.94
N ILE A 82 25.75 -12.62 -28.30
CA ILE A 82 26.71 -11.62 -27.83
C ILE A 82 26.27 -11.13 -26.45
N VAL A 83 27.01 -11.52 -25.42
CA VAL A 83 26.74 -11.18 -24.02
C VAL A 83 27.72 -10.14 -23.53
N SER A 84 27.24 -9.08 -22.89
CA SER A 84 28.06 -8.06 -22.24
C SER A 84 27.60 -7.79 -20.82
N THR A 85 28.48 -7.22 -19.99
CA THR A 85 28.18 -6.85 -18.61
C THR A 85 28.17 -5.34 -18.42
N ALA A 86 27.31 -4.84 -17.51
CA ALA A 86 27.27 -3.41 -17.17
C ALA A 86 26.89 -3.18 -15.71
N HIS A 87 27.60 -2.28 -15.00
CA HIS A 87 27.34 -1.95 -13.60
C HIS A 87 27.72 -0.51 -13.26
N GLY A 88 27.18 0.02 -12.17
CA GLY A 88 27.34 1.41 -11.75
C GLY A 88 28.75 1.81 -11.30
N GLN A 89 29.67 0.84 -11.11
CA GLN A 89 31.07 1.10 -10.77
C GLN A 89 31.98 1.26 -12.00
N MET A 90 31.43 1.06 -13.22
CA MET A 90 32.15 1.32 -14.47
C MET A 90 32.36 2.81 -14.68
N SER A 91 33.37 3.17 -15.48
CA SER A 91 33.53 4.54 -15.90
C SER A 91 32.30 5.00 -16.72
N PRO A 92 31.86 6.28 -16.59
CA PRO A 92 30.73 6.78 -17.39
C PRO A 92 30.94 6.61 -18.90
N LYS A 93 32.19 6.61 -19.37
CA LYS A 93 32.55 6.42 -20.78
C LYS A 93 32.26 4.98 -21.22
N ASP A 94 32.76 4.00 -20.46
CA ASP A 94 32.62 2.58 -20.79
C ASP A 94 31.14 2.16 -20.71
N LEU A 95 30.43 2.63 -19.67
CA LEU A 95 29.02 2.37 -19.53
C LEU A 95 28.22 2.92 -20.72
N LYS A 96 28.52 4.14 -21.14
CA LYS A 96 27.87 4.78 -22.31
C LYS A 96 28.14 3.99 -23.58
N GLU A 97 29.38 3.51 -23.80
CA GLU A 97 29.75 2.72 -24.95
C GLU A 97 28.97 1.40 -25.02
N ILE A 98 28.91 0.67 -23.89
CA ILE A 98 28.12 -0.59 -23.82
C ILE A 98 26.65 -0.34 -24.09
N MET A 99 26.08 0.73 -23.53
CA MET A 99 24.67 1.05 -23.74
C MET A 99 24.37 1.45 -25.19
N ILE A 100 25.29 2.13 -25.89
CA ILE A 100 25.17 2.41 -27.33
C ILE A 100 25.20 1.12 -28.13
N LYS A 101 26.16 0.22 -27.87
CA LYS A 101 26.24 -1.10 -28.52
C LYS A 101 24.97 -1.91 -28.31
N PHE A 102 24.44 -1.91 -27.08
CA PHE A 102 23.18 -2.59 -26.78
C PHE A 102 22.00 -1.96 -27.50
N HIS A 103 21.92 -0.65 -27.56
CA HIS A 103 20.87 0.05 -28.34
C HIS A 103 20.95 -0.27 -29.83
N ASN A 104 22.17 -0.36 -30.40
CA ASN A 104 22.41 -0.68 -31.80
C ASN A 104 22.23 -2.15 -32.15
N LYS A 105 21.85 -3.00 -31.19
CA LYS A 105 21.70 -4.46 -31.33
C LYS A 105 23.02 -5.22 -31.60
N GLU A 106 24.14 -4.64 -31.19
CA GLU A 106 25.45 -5.29 -31.24
C GLU A 106 25.65 -6.22 -30.03
N ILE A 107 24.76 -6.18 -29.05
CA ILE A 107 24.71 -7.02 -27.87
C ILE A 107 23.33 -7.61 -27.75
N ASP A 108 23.21 -8.93 -27.62
CA ASP A 108 21.92 -9.62 -27.50
C ASP A 108 21.42 -9.68 -26.05
N ILE A 109 22.37 -9.89 -25.12
CA ILE A 109 22.05 -10.05 -23.68
C ILE A 109 22.94 -9.12 -22.88
N LEU A 110 22.31 -8.23 -22.09
CA LEU A 110 23.01 -7.35 -21.17
C LEU A 110 22.82 -7.85 -19.74
N VAL A 111 23.89 -8.38 -19.15
CA VAL A 111 23.94 -8.80 -17.74
C VAL A 111 24.33 -7.59 -16.90
N CYS A 112 23.47 -7.11 -16.01
CA CYS A 112 23.70 -5.84 -15.34
C CYS A 112 23.15 -5.79 -13.91
N THR A 113 23.56 -4.76 -13.18
CA THR A 113 22.94 -4.36 -11.91
C THR A 113 21.79 -3.35 -12.18
N THR A 114 21.28 -2.69 -11.14
CA THR A 114 20.16 -1.73 -11.20
C THR A 114 20.38 -0.47 -12.06
N ILE A 115 21.50 -0.38 -12.79
CA ILE A 115 21.79 0.76 -13.69
C ILE A 115 20.70 1.01 -14.75
N ILE A 116 19.90 -0.01 -15.07
CA ILE A 116 18.76 0.12 -16.01
C ILE A 116 17.69 1.09 -15.50
N GLU A 117 17.71 1.47 -14.23
CA GLU A 117 16.81 2.50 -13.69
C GLU A 117 17.05 3.89 -14.30
N SER A 118 18.18 4.13 -14.96
CA SER A 118 18.63 5.43 -15.49
C SER A 118 18.01 5.86 -16.82
N GLY A 119 16.74 5.53 -17.08
CA GLY A 119 15.93 6.23 -18.09
C GLY A 119 16.20 5.91 -19.58
N LEU A 120 17.07 4.98 -19.91
CA LEU A 120 17.36 4.58 -21.29
C LEU A 120 16.17 3.86 -21.91
N ASP A 121 15.86 4.24 -23.15
CA ASP A 121 14.83 3.60 -23.97
C ASP A 121 15.46 2.60 -24.93
N ILE A 122 15.23 1.30 -24.72
CA ILE A 122 15.69 0.21 -25.59
C ILE A 122 14.47 -0.54 -26.15
N PRO A 123 13.92 -0.11 -27.27
CA PRO A 123 12.66 -0.66 -27.79
C PRO A 123 12.73 -2.15 -28.15
N ASN A 124 13.93 -2.68 -28.42
CA ASN A 124 14.14 -4.07 -28.80
C ASN A 124 14.36 -5.02 -27.60
N ALA A 125 14.54 -4.48 -26.41
CA ALA A 125 14.66 -5.28 -25.19
C ALA A 125 13.24 -5.65 -24.69
N ASN A 126 12.81 -6.87 -24.97
CA ASN A 126 11.47 -7.35 -24.64
C ASN A 126 11.47 -8.48 -23.62
N THR A 127 12.63 -8.98 -23.22
CA THR A 127 12.76 -9.96 -22.12
C THR A 127 13.61 -9.38 -21.01
N LEU A 128 13.10 -9.49 -19.78
CA LEU A 128 13.76 -9.13 -18.54
C LEU A 128 13.80 -10.35 -17.63
N ILE A 129 14.98 -10.67 -17.12
CA ILE A 129 15.17 -11.71 -16.11
C ILE A 129 15.80 -11.05 -14.89
N VAL A 130 15.17 -11.17 -13.72
CA VAL A 130 15.68 -10.66 -12.43
C VAL A 130 15.96 -11.85 -11.53
N GLU A 131 17.22 -12.07 -11.20
CA GLU A 131 17.65 -13.13 -10.29
C GLU A 131 17.59 -12.62 -8.84
N SER A 132 17.19 -13.51 -7.91
CA SER A 132 17.00 -13.19 -6.50
C SER A 132 16.10 -11.97 -6.28
N ALA A 133 14.92 -11.99 -6.92
CA ALA A 133 13.95 -10.89 -6.93
C ALA A 133 13.52 -10.48 -5.51
N GLU A 134 13.58 -11.38 -4.53
CA GLU A 134 13.30 -11.12 -3.11
C GLU A 134 14.22 -10.06 -2.49
N ASN A 135 15.40 -9.82 -3.06
CA ASN A 135 16.36 -8.84 -2.57
C ASN A 135 16.10 -7.41 -3.07
N PHE A 136 15.07 -7.23 -3.92
CA PHE A 136 14.69 -5.94 -4.47
C PHE A 136 13.41 -5.40 -3.81
N GLY A 137 13.31 -4.07 -3.73
CA GLY A 137 12.08 -3.41 -3.30
C GLY A 137 10.97 -3.52 -4.36
N LEU A 138 9.69 -3.52 -3.93
CA LEU A 138 8.55 -3.65 -4.82
C LEU A 138 8.50 -2.54 -5.89
N SER A 139 8.69 -1.28 -5.47
CA SER A 139 8.76 -0.14 -6.39
C SER A 139 9.93 -0.25 -7.37
N GLN A 140 11.06 -0.78 -6.94
CA GLN A 140 12.24 -1.02 -7.78
C GLN A 140 11.95 -2.09 -8.84
N LEU A 141 11.39 -3.24 -8.44
CA LEU A 141 10.99 -4.30 -9.38
C LEU A 141 9.99 -3.81 -10.43
N HIS A 142 9.05 -2.96 -10.00
CA HIS A 142 8.10 -2.35 -10.93
C HIS A 142 8.76 -1.39 -11.92
N GLN A 143 9.73 -0.58 -11.48
CA GLN A 143 10.50 0.30 -12.37
C GLN A 143 11.28 -0.50 -13.40
N ILE A 144 11.98 -1.54 -12.93
CA ILE A 144 12.78 -2.42 -13.78
C ILE A 144 11.87 -3.12 -14.80
N ARG A 145 10.71 -3.64 -14.38
CA ARG A 145 9.70 -4.21 -15.29
C ARG A 145 9.28 -3.22 -16.38
N GLY A 146 9.13 -1.96 -16.04
CA GLY A 146 8.76 -0.89 -16.99
C GLY A 146 9.87 -0.54 -18.00
N ARG A 147 11.04 -1.17 -17.92
CA ARG A 147 12.11 -0.98 -18.91
C ARG A 147 11.95 -1.85 -20.14
N VAL A 148 11.17 -2.90 -20.08
CA VAL A 148 10.78 -3.75 -21.23
C VAL A 148 9.35 -3.47 -21.66
N GLY A 149 8.96 -3.94 -22.85
CA GLY A 149 7.62 -3.76 -23.41
C GLY A 149 7.35 -2.35 -23.94
N ARG A 150 8.35 -1.73 -24.55
CA ARG A 150 8.24 -0.41 -25.18
C ARG A 150 7.98 -0.50 -26.69
N SER A 151 7.89 -1.70 -27.23
CA SER A 151 7.56 -2.00 -28.61
C SER A 151 6.16 -2.64 -28.72
N LYS A 152 5.72 -2.88 -29.97
CA LYS A 152 4.48 -3.62 -30.25
C LYS A 152 4.62 -5.14 -30.02
N ARG A 153 5.83 -5.63 -29.74
CA ARG A 153 6.10 -7.04 -29.45
C ARG A 153 5.68 -7.39 -28.02
N GLN A 154 5.25 -8.64 -27.81
CA GLN A 154 5.00 -9.14 -26.45
C GLN A 154 6.29 -9.15 -25.65
N ALA A 155 6.27 -8.52 -24.49
CA ALA A 155 7.39 -8.51 -23.55
C ALA A 155 7.12 -9.42 -22.36
N TYR A 156 8.21 -9.92 -21.76
CA TYR A 156 8.19 -10.85 -20.65
C TYR A 156 9.13 -10.39 -19.55
N ALA A 157 8.67 -10.48 -18.32
CA ALA A 157 9.48 -10.19 -17.14
C ALA A 157 9.47 -11.40 -16.19
N TYR A 158 10.62 -12.00 -16.02
CA TYR A 158 10.84 -13.14 -15.12
C TYR A 158 11.44 -12.64 -13.81
N PHE A 159 10.77 -12.86 -12.72
CA PHE A 159 11.24 -12.61 -11.38
C PHE A 159 11.55 -13.95 -10.72
N LEU A 160 12.83 -14.26 -10.61
CA LEU A 160 13.31 -15.54 -10.10
C LEU A 160 13.70 -15.40 -8.64
N THR A 161 13.14 -16.26 -7.80
CA THR A 161 13.49 -16.32 -6.37
C THR A 161 14.51 -17.41 -6.11
N THR A 162 15.27 -17.28 -5.02
CA THR A 162 16.19 -18.34 -4.58
C THR A 162 15.42 -19.63 -4.25
N GLN A 163 16.13 -20.76 -4.26
CA GLN A 163 15.52 -22.06 -3.92
C GLN A 163 15.26 -22.23 -2.42
N ASP A 164 15.75 -21.32 -1.58
CA ASP A 164 15.61 -21.38 -0.14
C ASP A 164 14.15 -21.28 0.30
N LYS A 165 13.73 -22.23 1.16
CA LYS A 165 12.37 -22.31 1.68
C LYS A 165 11.99 -21.20 2.67
N ASN A 166 12.95 -20.34 3.05
CA ASN A 166 12.81 -19.36 4.14
C ASN A 166 12.69 -17.91 3.65
N LEU A 167 11.92 -17.67 2.60
CA LEU A 167 11.58 -16.30 2.24
C LEU A 167 10.77 -15.65 3.37
N SER A 168 11.15 -14.43 3.76
CA SER A 168 10.36 -13.68 4.75
C SER A 168 8.93 -13.43 4.22
N LYS A 169 7.94 -13.36 5.12
CA LYS A 169 6.56 -13.05 4.75
C LYS A 169 6.45 -11.79 3.89
N ASN A 170 7.24 -10.78 4.20
CA ASN A 170 7.29 -9.52 3.44
C ASN A 170 7.87 -9.70 2.02
N ALA A 171 8.86 -10.58 1.83
CA ALA A 171 9.41 -10.88 0.51
C ALA A 171 8.37 -11.60 -0.37
N VAL A 172 7.66 -12.58 0.19
CA VAL A 172 6.56 -13.29 -0.49
C VAL A 172 5.46 -12.30 -0.91
N SER A 173 4.99 -11.46 0.02
CA SER A 173 3.95 -10.47 -0.26
C SER A 173 4.35 -9.46 -1.35
N ARG A 174 5.63 -9.02 -1.38
CA ARG A 174 6.14 -8.13 -2.43
C ARG A 174 6.14 -8.79 -3.81
N ILE A 175 6.59 -10.04 -3.87
CA ILE A 175 6.67 -10.80 -5.13
C ILE A 175 5.28 -11.13 -5.65
N ASP A 176 4.35 -11.53 -4.77
CA ASP A 176 2.96 -11.78 -5.16
C ASP A 176 2.26 -10.50 -5.65
N ALA A 177 2.58 -9.35 -5.07
CA ALA A 177 2.06 -8.06 -5.54
C ALA A 177 2.42 -7.76 -7.00
N LEU A 178 3.55 -8.27 -7.52
CA LEU A 178 3.93 -8.10 -8.92
C LEU A 178 3.02 -8.87 -9.89
N LYS A 179 2.48 -10.03 -9.49
CA LYS A 179 1.56 -10.84 -10.31
C LYS A 179 0.24 -10.11 -10.59
N PHE A 180 -0.23 -9.31 -9.64
CA PHE A 180 -1.48 -8.55 -9.76
C PHE A 180 -1.32 -7.21 -10.50
N GLY A 181 -0.11 -6.84 -10.87
CA GLY A 181 0.24 -5.55 -11.45
C GLY A 181 0.07 -5.42 -12.96
N ASP A 182 -0.67 -6.29 -13.64
CA ASP A 182 -0.79 -6.28 -15.10
C ASP A 182 -1.83 -5.28 -15.65
N SER A 183 -2.62 -4.65 -14.76
CA SER A 183 -3.52 -3.56 -15.16
C SER A 183 -2.81 -2.20 -15.16
N LEU A 184 -3.26 -1.30 -16.03
CA LEU A 184 -2.66 0.03 -16.24
C LEU A 184 -2.68 0.96 -15.02
N ASN A 185 -3.57 0.73 -14.08
CA ASN A 185 -3.61 1.40 -12.78
C ASN A 185 -2.68 0.78 -11.74
N SER A 186 -1.86 -0.19 -12.13
CA SER A 186 -1.00 -0.96 -11.23
C SER A 186 0.02 -0.11 -10.46
N GLY A 187 0.47 1.01 -11.03
CA GLY A 187 1.46 1.87 -10.38
C GLY A 187 0.96 2.52 -9.09
N PHE A 188 -0.27 3.00 -9.07
CA PHE A 188 -0.90 3.58 -7.88
C PHE A 188 -1.18 2.49 -6.83
N ASN A 189 -1.81 1.40 -7.25
CA ASN A 189 -2.14 0.28 -6.37
C ASN A 189 -0.87 -0.39 -5.81
N LEU A 190 0.17 -0.48 -6.63
CA LEU A 190 1.46 -1.02 -6.21
C LEU A 190 2.16 -0.11 -5.19
N ALA A 191 2.10 1.22 -5.37
CA ALA A 191 2.63 2.16 -4.40
C ALA A 191 1.89 2.12 -3.07
N MET A 192 0.57 1.95 -3.10
CA MET A 192 -0.24 1.74 -1.90
C MET A 192 0.15 0.44 -1.22
N ARG A 193 0.32 -0.64 -1.96
CA ARG A 193 0.70 -1.94 -1.43
C ARG A 193 2.14 -1.97 -0.91
N ASP A 194 3.09 -1.27 -1.56
CA ASP A 194 4.44 -1.09 -1.04
C ASP A 194 4.43 -0.33 0.30
N LEU A 195 3.56 0.67 0.42
CA LEU A 195 3.35 1.43 1.65
C LEU A 195 2.76 0.53 2.76
N GLU A 196 1.81 -0.34 2.43
CA GLU A 196 1.23 -1.32 3.36
C GLU A 196 2.25 -2.36 3.83
N ILE A 197 3.06 -2.92 2.91
CA ILE A 197 4.07 -3.96 3.22
C ILE A 197 5.23 -3.40 4.04
N ARG A 198 5.69 -2.18 3.74
CA ARG A 198 6.77 -1.52 4.48
C ARG A 198 6.33 -1.07 5.86
N GLY A 199 5.02 -0.90 6.07
CA GLY A 199 4.52 -0.15 7.19
C GLY A 199 4.90 1.32 7.10
N ALA A 200 4.08 2.22 7.62
CA ALA A 200 4.36 3.66 7.57
C ALA A 200 5.57 4.07 8.49
N GLY A 201 6.14 3.13 9.25
CA GLY A 201 7.30 3.35 10.14
C GLY A 201 8.60 3.68 9.39
N GLU A 202 8.82 3.08 8.22
CA GLU A 202 10.02 3.32 7.42
C GLU A 202 10.06 4.73 6.79
N LEU A 203 8.90 5.39 6.67
CA LEU A 203 8.76 6.75 6.15
C LEU A 203 9.20 7.85 7.13
N LEU A 204 9.27 7.54 8.42
CA LEU A 204 9.53 8.48 9.51
C LEU A 204 10.88 8.25 10.22
N GLY A 205 11.67 7.24 9.80
CA GLY A 205 12.93 6.86 10.41
C GLY A 205 12.82 5.69 11.40
N GLU A 206 13.87 4.89 11.48
CA GLU A 206 13.95 3.57 12.15
C GLU A 206 13.49 3.49 13.63
N LYS A 207 13.26 4.61 14.30
CA LYS A 207 12.89 4.64 15.71
C LYS A 207 11.38 4.65 16.01
N GLN A 208 10.49 4.65 14.99
CA GLN A 208 9.04 4.78 15.19
C GLN A 208 8.20 3.67 14.53
N SER A 209 8.81 2.57 14.11
CA SER A 209 8.14 1.47 13.38
C SER A 209 7.02 0.76 14.14
N GLY A 210 6.96 0.85 15.47
CA GLY A 210 5.95 0.14 16.28
C GLY A 210 4.58 0.82 16.40
N ILE A 211 4.46 2.12 16.07
CA ILE A 211 3.23 2.88 16.32
C ILE A 211 2.24 2.78 15.16
N ILE A 212 2.71 2.59 13.95
CA ILE A 212 1.87 2.66 12.74
C ILE A 212 1.23 1.32 12.40
N ASP A 213 1.86 0.20 12.73
CA ASP A 213 1.23 -1.13 12.67
C ASP A 213 0.02 -1.21 13.62
N PHE A 214 0.01 -0.40 14.68
CA PHE A 214 -1.07 -0.32 15.65
C PHE A 214 -2.17 0.69 15.30
N VAL A 215 -1.83 1.74 14.56
CA VAL A 215 -2.69 2.91 14.35
C VAL A 215 -3.35 2.92 12.95
N GLY A 216 -2.75 2.22 11.99
CA GLY A 216 -3.21 2.16 10.60
C GLY A 216 -2.95 3.43 9.79
N LEU A 217 -2.88 3.26 8.47
CA LEU A 217 -2.61 4.33 7.49
C LEU A 217 -3.60 5.51 7.59
N THR A 218 -4.84 5.24 7.98
CA THR A 218 -5.92 6.23 8.06
C THR A 218 -5.66 7.28 9.15
N LEU A 219 -5.20 6.86 10.33
CA LEU A 219 -4.89 7.81 11.41
C LEU A 219 -3.59 8.57 11.10
N PHE A 220 -2.62 7.94 10.48
CA PHE A 220 -1.40 8.61 10.04
C PHE A 220 -1.69 9.74 9.03
N THR A 221 -2.53 9.48 8.03
CA THR A 221 -2.93 10.51 7.06
C THR A 221 -3.75 11.61 7.71
N SER A 222 -4.61 11.31 8.68
CA SER A 222 -5.37 12.33 9.42
C SER A 222 -4.48 13.20 10.30
N LEU A 223 -3.46 12.65 10.93
CA LEU A 223 -2.47 13.40 11.73
C LEU A 223 -1.63 14.33 10.87
N ILE A 224 -1.22 13.89 9.67
CA ILE A 224 -0.52 14.75 8.71
C ILE A 224 -1.44 15.89 8.24
N ASP A 225 -2.69 15.61 7.88
CA ASP A 225 -3.68 16.62 7.45
C ASP A 225 -3.90 17.67 8.55
N LYS A 226 -3.96 17.25 9.79
CA LYS A 226 -4.08 18.12 10.96
C LYS A 226 -2.83 18.99 11.15
N SER A 227 -1.66 18.40 11.09
CA SER A 227 -0.40 19.13 11.21
C SER A 227 -0.24 20.19 10.10
N ILE A 228 -0.67 19.88 8.89
CA ILE A 228 -0.65 20.82 7.75
C ILE A 228 -1.65 21.96 7.95
N LYS A 229 -2.87 21.67 8.44
CA LYS A 229 -3.87 22.68 8.76
C LYS A 229 -3.38 23.64 9.85
N LEU A 230 -2.73 23.11 10.89
CA LEU A 230 -2.11 23.90 11.94
C LEU A 230 -0.99 24.80 11.39
N LEU A 231 -0.11 24.27 10.53
CA LEU A 231 0.97 25.03 9.91
C LEU A 231 0.49 26.11 8.93
N LYS A 232 -0.67 25.90 8.30
CA LYS A 232 -1.32 26.89 7.41
C LYS A 232 -2.11 27.98 8.16
N GLY A 233 -2.10 27.96 9.51
CA GLY A 233 -2.79 28.96 10.33
C GLY A 233 -4.31 28.83 10.37
N ASN A 234 -4.87 27.76 9.83
CA ASN A 234 -6.29 27.45 9.94
C ASN A 234 -6.57 26.84 11.32
N LEU A 235 -6.79 27.68 12.29
CA LEU A 235 -7.16 27.36 13.67
C LEU A 235 -8.63 26.89 13.83
N GLU A 236 -9.24 26.36 12.82
CA GLU A 236 -10.43 25.53 13.03
C GLU A 236 -9.94 24.22 13.62
N THR A 237 -9.88 24.19 14.96
CA THR A 237 -9.92 22.94 15.72
C THR A 237 -11.14 22.19 15.20
N SER A 238 -10.92 21.28 14.25
CA SER A 238 -11.97 20.35 13.87
C SER A 238 -12.37 19.60 15.12
N LEU A 239 -13.57 19.89 15.61
CA LEU A 239 -14.23 19.29 16.79
C LEU A 239 -14.44 17.77 16.65
N ASP A 240 -13.83 17.13 15.67
CA ASP A 240 -14.19 15.80 15.17
C ASP A 240 -13.22 14.67 15.50
N GLU A 241 -12.21 14.86 16.33
CA GLU A 241 -11.37 13.75 16.76
C GLU A 241 -11.77 13.22 18.12
N ILE A 242 -12.83 12.41 18.13
CA ILE A 242 -13.22 11.68 19.33
C ILE A 242 -12.36 10.44 19.43
N GLU A 243 -11.57 10.37 20.49
CA GLU A 243 -10.74 9.20 20.78
C GLU A 243 -11.60 8.12 21.47
N ILE A 244 -11.78 6.95 20.82
CA ILE A 244 -12.57 5.85 21.36
C ILE A 244 -11.65 4.67 21.60
N LYS A 245 -11.45 4.30 22.88
CA LYS A 245 -10.65 3.15 23.34
C LYS A 245 -11.49 2.20 24.17
N LEU A 246 -12.22 1.32 23.53
CA LEU A 246 -13.08 0.33 24.18
C LEU A 246 -12.43 -1.06 24.29
N GLY A 247 -11.29 -1.30 23.60
CA GLY A 247 -10.62 -2.59 23.59
C GLY A 247 -11.39 -3.65 22.77
N VAL A 248 -12.12 -3.22 21.75
CA VAL A 248 -12.91 -4.08 20.87
C VAL A 248 -12.39 -3.95 19.44
N ASN A 249 -12.28 -5.08 18.75
CA ASN A 249 -11.85 -5.12 17.36
C ASN A 249 -12.99 -4.70 16.43
N GLY A 250 -12.76 -3.66 15.62
CA GLY A 250 -13.70 -3.20 14.61
C GLY A 250 -12.98 -2.88 13.31
N TYR A 251 -13.14 -3.73 12.29
CA TYR A 251 -12.55 -3.56 10.97
C TYR A 251 -13.35 -4.29 9.90
N ILE A 252 -13.14 -3.93 8.62
CA ILE A 252 -13.76 -4.64 7.49
C ILE A 252 -12.86 -5.81 7.12
N THR A 253 -13.37 -7.04 7.24
CA THR A 253 -12.60 -8.26 6.95
C THR A 253 -12.33 -8.43 5.46
N GLU A 254 -11.21 -9.05 5.11
CA GLU A 254 -10.88 -9.39 3.72
C GLU A 254 -11.83 -10.42 3.11
N GLU A 255 -12.37 -11.28 3.95
CA GLU A 255 -13.35 -12.29 3.54
C GLU A 255 -14.65 -11.65 3.06
N SER A 256 -15.10 -10.57 3.72
CA SER A 256 -16.33 -9.86 3.33
C SER A 256 -16.10 -8.97 2.11
N ILE A 257 -15.02 -8.21 2.09
CA ILE A 257 -14.69 -7.28 1.02
C ILE A 257 -13.22 -7.46 0.63
N PRO A 258 -12.93 -8.31 -0.38
CA PRO A 258 -11.56 -8.63 -0.78
C PRO A 258 -10.77 -7.42 -1.32
N GLN A 259 -11.44 -6.45 -1.94
CA GLN A 259 -10.79 -5.32 -2.61
C GLN A 259 -10.35 -4.24 -1.60
N PRO A 260 -9.03 -3.99 -1.43
CA PRO A 260 -8.52 -3.00 -0.49
C PRO A 260 -9.02 -1.57 -0.75
N GLU A 261 -9.18 -1.19 -2.03
CA GLU A 261 -9.66 0.13 -2.42
C GLU A 261 -11.10 0.36 -1.95
N VAL A 262 -11.94 -0.67 -2.04
CA VAL A 262 -13.34 -0.61 -1.58
C VAL A 262 -13.36 -0.47 -0.06
N ARG A 263 -12.56 -1.25 0.67
CA ARG A 263 -12.45 -1.11 2.13
C ARG A 263 -12.02 0.30 2.54
N LEU A 264 -10.98 0.85 1.89
CA LEU A 264 -10.50 2.20 2.18
C LEU A 264 -11.57 3.28 1.89
N SER A 265 -12.29 3.13 0.77
CA SER A 265 -13.41 4.02 0.41
C SER A 265 -14.49 4.00 1.48
N LEU A 266 -14.84 2.82 1.99
CA LEU A 266 -15.85 2.64 3.04
C LEU A 266 -15.39 3.24 4.38
N TYR A 267 -14.14 3.07 4.78
CA TYR A 267 -13.60 3.74 5.97
C TYR A 267 -13.70 5.26 5.85
N LYS A 268 -13.31 5.84 4.69
CA LYS A 268 -13.42 7.27 4.44
C LYS A 268 -14.88 7.75 4.49
N LYS A 269 -15.79 6.99 3.88
CA LYS A 269 -17.23 7.29 3.87
C LYS A 269 -17.78 7.30 5.31
N MET A 270 -17.47 6.26 6.11
CA MET A 270 -17.90 6.17 7.50
C MET A 270 -17.34 7.30 8.39
N THR A 271 -16.10 7.72 8.16
CA THR A 271 -15.52 8.83 8.95
C THR A 271 -16.09 10.19 8.59
N SER A 272 -16.68 10.36 7.42
CA SER A 272 -17.31 11.62 6.98
C SER A 272 -18.74 11.80 7.46
N PHE A 273 -19.41 10.76 7.94
CA PHE A 273 -20.81 10.82 8.37
C PHE A 273 -20.98 11.63 9.66
N LYS A 274 -22.00 12.51 9.65
CA LYS A 274 -22.40 13.31 10.80
C LYS A 274 -23.77 12.87 11.35
N GLU A 275 -24.53 12.13 10.56
CA GLU A 275 -25.86 11.65 10.93
C GLU A 275 -25.89 10.12 10.98
N GLU A 276 -26.67 9.60 11.95
CA GLU A 276 -26.86 8.15 12.10
C GLU A 276 -27.59 7.55 10.89
N LYS A 277 -28.45 8.31 10.23
CA LYS A 277 -29.18 7.87 9.04
C LYS A 277 -28.26 7.41 7.92
N ASP A 278 -27.21 8.19 7.63
CA ASP A 278 -26.24 7.87 6.57
C ASP A 278 -25.50 6.56 6.88
N LEU A 279 -25.22 6.31 8.16
CA LEU A 279 -24.58 5.09 8.62
C LEU A 279 -25.50 3.87 8.51
N PHE A 280 -26.80 4.01 8.80
CA PHE A 280 -27.77 2.94 8.62
C PHE A 280 -28.00 2.60 7.15
N GLU A 281 -28.04 3.61 6.27
CA GLU A 281 -28.13 3.41 4.83
C GLU A 281 -26.90 2.66 4.30
N LEU A 282 -25.69 3.02 4.78
CA LEU A 282 -24.46 2.30 4.44
C LEU A 282 -24.50 0.85 4.92
N LYS A 283 -24.94 0.60 6.16
CA LYS A 283 -25.06 -0.77 6.69
C LYS A 283 -25.94 -1.62 5.78
N LYS A 284 -27.10 -1.09 5.40
CA LYS A 284 -28.04 -1.77 4.50
C LYS A 284 -27.44 -2.03 3.11
N GLU A 285 -26.71 -1.03 2.54
CA GLU A 285 -25.98 -1.20 1.28
C GLU A 285 -24.96 -2.34 1.37
N LEU A 286 -24.22 -2.44 2.48
CA LEU A 286 -23.22 -3.47 2.69
C LEU A 286 -23.87 -4.87 2.83
N GLU A 287 -24.96 -4.97 3.58
CA GLU A 287 -25.71 -6.23 3.74
C GLU A 287 -26.31 -6.71 2.41
N ASP A 288 -26.83 -5.80 1.60
CA ASP A 288 -27.37 -6.10 0.26
C ASP A 288 -26.31 -6.58 -0.72
N ARG A 289 -25.10 -6.02 -0.65
CA ARG A 289 -24.02 -6.32 -1.61
C ARG A 289 -23.14 -7.48 -1.21
N PHE A 290 -22.90 -7.67 0.09
CA PHE A 290 -21.91 -8.60 0.60
C PHE A 290 -22.52 -9.65 1.54
N GLY A 291 -23.82 -9.59 1.79
CA GLY A 291 -24.53 -10.51 2.69
C GLY A 291 -24.35 -10.14 4.16
N ARG A 292 -24.51 -11.15 5.03
CA ARG A 292 -24.39 -10.96 6.49
C ARG A 292 -23.00 -10.47 6.86
N LEU A 293 -22.94 -9.34 7.57
CA LEU A 293 -21.67 -8.75 7.99
C LEU A 293 -21.04 -9.55 9.14
N PRO A 294 -19.72 -9.77 9.13
CA PRO A 294 -18.98 -10.32 10.27
C PRO A 294 -19.05 -9.41 11.49
N GLU A 295 -18.85 -10.02 12.66
CA GLU A 295 -18.89 -9.30 13.94
C GLU A 295 -17.95 -8.11 14.00
N GLU A 296 -16.74 -8.23 13.46
CA GLU A 296 -15.75 -7.16 13.40
C GLU A 296 -16.24 -5.96 12.58
N THR A 297 -16.95 -6.23 11.49
CA THR A 297 -17.52 -5.17 10.62
C THR A 297 -18.74 -4.53 11.29
N GLU A 298 -19.56 -5.32 11.99
CA GLU A 298 -20.65 -4.77 12.81
C GLU A 298 -20.12 -3.91 13.94
N ASN A 299 -19.07 -4.34 14.62
CA ASN A 299 -18.39 -3.57 15.67
C ASN A 299 -17.85 -2.24 15.13
N LEU A 300 -17.25 -2.23 13.93
CA LEU A 300 -16.81 -0.99 13.28
C LEU A 300 -17.98 -0.01 13.06
N ILE A 301 -19.13 -0.50 12.59
CA ILE A 301 -20.33 0.32 12.38
C ILE A 301 -20.85 0.87 13.72
N LYS A 302 -20.86 0.04 14.77
CA LYS A 302 -21.24 0.48 16.13
C LYS A 302 -20.28 1.55 16.66
N VAL A 303 -18.96 1.41 16.46
CA VAL A 303 -17.96 2.42 16.83
C VAL A 303 -18.17 3.73 16.05
N ALA A 304 -18.47 3.66 14.75
CA ALA A 304 -18.80 4.84 13.96
C ALA A 304 -20.08 5.54 14.50
N ARG A 305 -21.07 4.77 14.95
CA ARG A 305 -22.29 5.32 15.59
C ARG A 305 -21.97 5.98 16.93
N ILE A 306 -21.13 5.35 17.78
CA ILE A 306 -20.64 5.94 19.03
C ILE A 306 -19.98 7.30 18.73
N ARG A 307 -19.15 7.40 17.69
CA ARG A 307 -18.49 8.64 17.31
C ARG A 307 -19.51 9.75 16.95
N ILE A 308 -20.51 9.43 16.14
CA ILE A 308 -21.56 10.40 15.75
C ILE A 308 -22.30 10.91 16.99
N LEU A 309 -22.75 10.02 17.89
CA LEU A 309 -23.44 10.39 19.12
C LEU A 309 -22.55 11.20 20.05
N SER A 310 -21.27 10.81 20.19
CA SER A 310 -20.30 11.53 21.01
C SER A 310 -20.03 12.94 20.49
N SER A 311 -20.03 13.14 19.16
CA SER A 311 -19.94 14.49 18.56
C SER A 311 -21.13 15.34 18.94
N LYS A 312 -22.34 14.80 18.85
CA LYS A 312 -23.59 15.51 19.26
C LYS A 312 -23.59 15.89 20.74
N LEU A 313 -23.00 15.06 21.58
CA LEU A 313 -22.90 15.27 23.02
C LEU A 313 -21.63 16.02 23.46
N SER A 314 -20.80 16.46 22.51
CA SER A 314 -19.52 17.12 22.74
C SER A 314 -18.59 16.33 23.69
N ILE A 315 -18.47 15.02 23.45
CA ILE A 315 -17.55 14.10 24.13
C ILE A 315 -16.27 14.01 23.28
N ASN A 316 -15.11 14.27 23.90
CA ASN A 316 -13.83 14.27 23.22
C ASN A 316 -13.13 12.90 23.24
N LYS A 317 -13.38 12.11 24.30
CA LYS A 317 -12.70 10.84 24.51
C LYS A 317 -13.58 9.87 25.27
N ILE A 318 -13.55 8.60 24.85
CA ILE A 318 -14.15 7.46 25.55
C ILE A 318 -13.05 6.45 25.84
N LEU A 319 -12.87 6.11 27.10
CA LEU A 319 -11.85 5.19 27.57
C LEU A 319 -12.48 4.09 28.43
N SER A 320 -12.18 2.83 28.15
CA SER A 320 -12.56 1.71 29.01
C SER A 320 -11.37 1.25 29.83
N GLU A 321 -11.52 1.24 31.15
CA GLU A 321 -10.56 0.70 32.11
C GLU A 321 -11.28 -0.26 33.07
N GLN A 322 -10.90 -1.52 33.01
CA GLN A 322 -11.53 -2.58 33.80
C GLN A 322 -13.07 -2.58 33.70
N ASP A 323 -13.78 -2.33 34.82
CA ASP A 323 -15.24 -2.31 34.92
C ASP A 323 -15.82 -0.88 34.81
N ARG A 324 -15.06 0.08 34.28
CA ARG A 324 -15.48 1.48 34.15
C ARG A 324 -15.25 2.00 32.74
N ILE A 325 -16.19 2.82 32.30
CA ILE A 325 -16.07 3.56 31.06
C ILE A 325 -16.06 5.06 31.39
N PHE A 326 -15.05 5.76 30.93
CA PHE A 326 -14.86 7.18 31.15
C PHE A 326 -15.22 7.95 29.88
N LEU A 327 -16.13 8.93 30.03
CA LEU A 327 -16.52 9.88 29.00
C LEU A 327 -15.89 11.23 29.35
N PHE A 328 -14.95 11.71 28.54
CA PHE A 328 -14.32 13.02 28.71
C PHE A 328 -15.10 14.07 27.93
N LEU A 329 -15.56 15.10 28.62
CA LEU A 329 -16.48 16.10 28.10
C LEU A 329 -15.74 17.35 27.65
N ASN A 330 -16.14 17.90 26.51
CA ASN A 330 -15.73 19.24 26.10
C ASN A 330 -16.42 20.32 26.96
N SER A 331 -15.89 21.54 26.99
CA SER A 331 -16.48 22.69 27.67
C SER A 331 -17.94 22.97 27.27
N LYS A 332 -18.30 22.64 26.04
CA LYS A 332 -19.66 22.82 25.47
C LYS A 332 -20.58 21.61 25.60
N SER A 333 -20.19 20.57 26.34
CA SER A 333 -21.00 19.36 26.45
C SER A 333 -22.32 19.63 27.18
N PRO A 334 -23.47 19.22 26.61
CA PRO A 334 -24.75 19.36 27.26
C PRO A 334 -24.91 18.43 28.48
N LEU A 335 -23.99 17.46 28.65
CA LEU A 335 -23.98 16.55 29.79
C LEU A 335 -23.37 17.19 31.05
N LYS A 336 -22.84 18.41 30.96
CA LYS A 336 -22.34 19.15 32.12
C LYS A 336 -23.48 19.80 32.88
N PRO A 337 -23.58 19.60 34.21
CA PRO A 337 -24.48 20.43 35.03
C PRO A 337 -24.12 21.92 34.87
N LYS A 338 -25.13 22.79 34.84
CA LYS A 338 -24.91 24.23 34.85
C LYS A 338 -24.05 24.58 36.08
N ASP A 339 -22.95 25.31 35.88
CA ASP A 339 -22.01 25.74 36.88
C ASP A 339 -21.03 24.66 37.45
N SER A 340 -20.81 23.55 36.73
CA SER A 340 -19.84 22.54 37.14
C SER A 340 -18.62 22.50 36.22
N ASN A 341 -17.41 22.37 36.83
CA ASN A 341 -16.15 22.10 36.12
C ASN A 341 -15.96 20.60 35.84
N LEU A 342 -17.05 19.87 35.59
CA LEU A 342 -17.01 18.45 35.37
C LEU A 342 -16.30 18.16 34.04
N GLU A 343 -15.13 17.54 34.08
CA GLU A 343 -14.35 17.20 32.86
C GLU A 343 -14.64 15.78 32.36
N LYS A 344 -15.14 14.89 33.21
CA LYS A 344 -15.41 13.49 32.89
C LYS A 344 -16.56 12.89 33.65
N ILE A 345 -17.29 12.00 32.99
CA ILE A 345 -18.31 11.13 33.59
C ILE A 345 -17.79 9.70 33.55
N PHE A 346 -18.04 8.92 34.57
CA PHE A 346 -17.77 7.50 34.56
C PHE A 346 -19.06 6.69 34.60
N LEU A 347 -19.07 5.59 33.87
CA LEU A 347 -20.15 4.61 33.82
C LEU A 347 -19.64 3.30 34.37
N ASN A 348 -20.33 2.73 35.37
CA ASN A 348 -20.01 1.39 35.86
C ASN A 348 -20.51 0.37 34.82
N TYR A 349 -19.64 -0.52 34.40
CA TYR A 349 -19.92 -1.55 33.43
C TYR A 349 -19.69 -2.92 34.05
N SER A 350 -20.64 -3.84 33.88
CA SER A 350 -20.50 -5.23 34.29
C SER A 350 -20.43 -6.13 33.08
N THR A 351 -19.34 -6.89 32.93
CA THR A 351 -19.11 -7.80 31.79
C THR A 351 -20.07 -8.98 31.72
N LYS A 352 -20.94 -9.13 32.70
CA LYS A 352 -21.80 -10.33 32.82
C LYS A 352 -23.13 -10.22 32.04
N GLU A 353 -23.54 -9.04 31.57
CA GLU A 353 -24.90 -8.85 31.08
C GLU A 353 -25.00 -8.30 29.65
N VAL A 354 -24.07 -7.49 29.19
CA VAL A 354 -24.16 -6.84 27.86
C VAL A 354 -22.77 -6.65 27.26
N ASP A 355 -22.67 -6.66 25.91
CA ASP A 355 -21.44 -6.29 25.22
C ASP A 355 -21.08 -4.82 25.52
N LYS A 356 -19.80 -4.58 25.70
CA LYS A 356 -19.25 -3.26 26.04
C LYS A 356 -19.63 -2.16 25.06
N ILE A 357 -19.61 -2.47 23.75
CA ILE A 357 -20.02 -1.53 22.70
C ILE A 357 -21.49 -1.19 22.83
N ASP A 358 -22.34 -2.22 22.99
CA ASP A 358 -23.79 -2.03 23.09
C ASP A 358 -24.15 -1.25 24.34
N PHE A 359 -23.50 -1.53 25.47
CA PHE A 359 -23.65 -0.75 26.70
C PHE A 359 -23.35 0.75 26.49
N VAL A 360 -22.22 1.07 25.82
CA VAL A 360 -21.88 2.47 25.52
C VAL A 360 -22.89 3.12 24.59
N LEU A 361 -23.32 2.40 23.57
CA LEU A 361 -24.34 2.89 22.63
C LEU A 361 -25.64 3.23 23.33
N ASP A 362 -26.16 2.32 24.15
CA ASP A 362 -27.43 2.53 24.87
C ASP A 362 -27.36 3.75 25.79
N LYS A 363 -26.23 3.94 26.49
CA LYS A 363 -26.03 5.11 27.35
C LYS A 363 -25.96 6.41 26.55
N LEU A 364 -25.23 6.42 25.40
CA LEU A 364 -25.16 7.63 24.57
C LEU A 364 -26.48 7.96 23.89
N VAL A 365 -27.26 6.96 23.47
CA VAL A 365 -28.62 7.16 22.94
C VAL A 365 -29.51 7.78 24.02
N SER A 366 -29.53 7.20 25.22
CA SER A 366 -30.31 7.74 26.36
C SER A 366 -29.96 9.20 26.67
N PHE A 367 -28.66 9.53 26.72
CA PHE A 367 -28.19 10.90 26.92
C PHE A 367 -28.63 11.86 25.79
N ASN A 368 -28.58 11.39 24.54
CA ASN A 368 -28.98 12.21 23.39
C ASN A 368 -30.51 12.47 23.36
N GLU A 369 -31.32 11.52 23.80
CA GLU A 369 -32.78 11.68 23.92
C GLU A 369 -33.14 12.65 25.04
N GLN A 370 -32.51 12.55 26.21
CA GLN A 370 -32.70 13.46 27.33
C GLN A 370 -32.37 14.93 27.01
N ASN A 371 -31.44 15.16 26.08
CA ASN A 371 -31.04 16.50 25.65
C ASN A 371 -31.91 17.07 24.52
N LYS A 372 -32.83 16.29 23.94
CA LYS A 372 -33.76 16.75 22.93
C LYS A 372 -35.13 17.13 23.51
N SER A 373 -35.44 16.66 24.74
CA SER A 373 -36.61 17.03 25.52
C SER A 373 -36.32 18.26 26.37
#